data_e5f2ebec66d276b27ea382bd6b7ec22f
#
_entry.id   e5f2ebec66d276b27ea382bd6b7ec22f
#
_cell.length_a   1.000
_cell.length_b   1.000
_cell.length_c   1.000
_cell.angle_alpha   90.00
_cell.angle_beta   90.00
_cell.angle_gamma   90.00
#
_symmetry.space_group_name_H-M   'P 1'
#
loop_
_entity.id
_entity.type
_entity.pdbx_description
1 polymer ?
#
loop_
_entity_poly.entity_id
_entity_poly.type
_entity_poly.pdbx_seq_one_letter_code
_entity_poly.pdbx_strand_id
1 'polypeptide(L)'
;MDSSERWTIKTERGTNLLQTFTHEIGHSLGLSHSDVRDSIMAPFYRGYSPSLSLTRDDVKAVQALYGPHKPKPTARPPDSEDGSYNQLCHSAKIDAIFQTADNKSYVFLGDQYWRLTSEAVAPGYPRPLSDWDLPGGLDAAFTWQKKGATYVFRGDKYWKYFNTVPAPGYPKSMHEGFPGIPSDVDAAFVWSGNEKIYFVKGDKYWKFDPERKPHVRSHYPKPISDWSLPAGLDGALQWENGYTYFFRSGQYWRFDDTKFSIAKASPPYPRKSSRWWFGCK
;
A
#
# COMPACT_ATOMS: atom_id res chain seq x y z
N MET A 1 5.58 -0.06 33.49
CA MET A 1 6.60 0.95 33.13
C MET A 1 6.79 1.85 34.33
N ASP A 2 8.03 2.05 34.73
CA ASP A 2 8.34 2.92 35.85
C ASP A 2 8.15 4.39 35.47
N SER A 3 7.41 5.14 36.26
CA SER A 3 7.13 6.56 36.02
C SER A 3 8.31 7.47 36.35
N SER A 4 9.33 6.95 37.01
CA SER A 4 10.59 7.65 37.31
C SER A 4 11.59 7.64 36.17
N GLU A 5 11.41 6.74 35.18
CA GLU A 5 12.28 6.63 34.02
C GLU A 5 11.95 7.65 32.93
N ARG A 6 13.00 8.22 32.35
CA ARG A 6 12.86 9.11 31.20
C ARG A 6 12.77 8.31 29.91
N TRP A 7 11.57 8.02 29.47
CA TRP A 7 11.30 7.29 28.25
C TRP A 7 11.54 8.13 26.99
N THR A 8 12.15 7.53 25.98
CA THR A 8 12.47 8.17 24.69
C THR A 8 12.18 7.23 23.52
N ILE A 9 12.04 7.79 22.32
CA ILE A 9 11.74 6.98 21.11
C ILE A 9 12.93 6.93 20.13
N LYS A 10 13.69 8.01 19.97
CA LYS A 10 14.76 8.08 18.96
C LYS A 10 15.94 8.96 19.42
N THR A 11 16.31 8.89 20.69
CA THR A 11 17.41 9.70 21.22
C THR A 11 18.32 8.89 22.13
N GLU A 12 19.57 9.29 22.24
CA GLU A 12 20.56 8.68 23.12
C GLU A 12 20.38 9.06 24.60
N ARG A 13 19.54 10.05 24.92
CA ARG A 13 19.32 10.52 26.29
C ARG A 13 18.06 9.90 26.87
N GLY A 14 18.22 8.99 27.80
CA GLY A 14 17.13 8.26 28.47
C GLY A 14 16.96 6.83 27.95
N THR A 15 15.94 6.13 28.45
CA THR A 15 15.66 4.74 28.12
C THR A 15 14.79 4.63 26.86
N ASN A 16 15.29 3.95 25.83
CA ASN A 16 14.54 3.83 24.58
C ASN A 16 13.35 2.88 24.73
N LEU A 17 12.15 3.41 24.56
CA LEU A 17 10.90 2.70 24.73
C LEU A 17 10.80 1.46 23.82
N LEU A 18 11.20 1.58 22.55
CA LEU A 18 11.10 0.48 21.59
C LEU A 18 12.01 -0.69 21.95
N GLN A 19 13.24 -0.40 22.34
CA GLN A 19 14.20 -1.45 22.76
C GLN A 19 13.72 -2.17 24.01
N THR A 20 13.30 -1.41 25.04
CA THR A 20 12.77 -1.98 26.28
C THR A 20 11.51 -2.78 26.03
N PHE A 21 10.58 -2.24 25.23
CA PHE A 21 9.34 -2.93 24.89
C PHE A 21 9.60 -4.24 24.12
N THR A 22 10.59 -4.25 23.21
CA THR A 22 10.98 -5.48 22.50
C THR A 22 11.56 -6.53 23.45
N HIS A 23 12.33 -6.12 24.45
CA HIS A 23 12.83 -6.99 25.52
C HIS A 23 11.68 -7.61 26.32
N GLU A 24 10.73 -6.79 26.78
CA GLU A 24 9.56 -7.24 27.54
C GLU A 24 8.62 -8.16 26.74
N ILE A 25 8.48 -7.91 25.43
CA ILE A 25 7.78 -8.84 24.53
C ILE A 25 8.51 -10.20 24.52
N GLY A 26 9.83 -10.21 24.50
CA GLY A 26 10.60 -11.46 24.59
C GLY A 26 10.24 -12.26 25.84
N HIS A 27 10.16 -11.63 27.00
CA HIS A 27 9.66 -12.29 28.23
C HIS A 27 8.23 -12.78 28.10
N SER A 28 7.35 -11.99 27.50
CA SER A 28 5.95 -12.40 27.25
C SER A 28 5.85 -13.60 26.31
N LEU A 29 6.84 -13.80 25.46
CA LEU A 29 6.97 -14.98 24.58
C LEU A 29 7.69 -16.15 25.28
N GLY A 30 8.04 -16.05 26.55
CA GLY A 30 8.67 -17.12 27.31
C GLY A 30 10.21 -17.15 27.23
N LEU A 31 10.84 -16.11 26.68
CA LEU A 31 12.31 -16.02 26.68
C LEU A 31 12.83 -15.58 28.04
N SER A 32 13.90 -16.21 28.48
CA SER A 32 14.70 -15.76 29.64
C SER A 32 15.78 -14.77 29.18
N HIS A 33 16.45 -14.13 30.15
CA HIS A 33 17.62 -13.31 29.84
C HIS A 33 18.71 -14.12 29.12
N SER A 34 19.46 -13.47 28.27
CA SER A 34 20.57 -14.02 27.51
C SER A 34 21.92 -13.50 28.05
N ASP A 35 22.91 -14.41 28.16
CA ASP A 35 24.29 -14.04 28.47
C ASP A 35 25.04 -13.41 27.30
N VAL A 36 24.45 -13.46 26.09
CA VAL A 36 25.01 -12.84 24.89
C VAL A 36 24.86 -11.34 25.00
N ARG A 37 25.99 -10.68 25.05
CA ARG A 37 26.06 -9.24 25.29
C ARG A 37 25.25 -8.40 24.33
N ASP A 38 25.09 -8.77 23.05
CA ASP A 38 24.37 -7.98 22.03
C ASP A 38 22.93 -8.43 21.80
N SER A 39 22.47 -9.45 22.52
CA SER A 39 21.08 -9.91 22.50
C SER A 39 20.13 -8.84 23.03
N ILE A 40 18.96 -8.73 22.43
CA ILE A 40 17.84 -7.94 22.96
C ILE A 40 17.45 -8.44 24.36
N MET A 41 17.58 -9.74 24.57
CA MET A 41 17.28 -10.39 25.87
C MET A 41 18.42 -10.27 26.90
N ALA A 42 19.47 -9.47 26.64
CA ALA A 42 20.49 -9.21 27.67
C ALA A 42 19.87 -8.46 28.86
N PRO A 43 20.28 -8.77 30.13
CA PRO A 43 19.62 -8.27 31.36
C PRO A 43 19.84 -6.77 31.61
N PHE A 44 20.71 -6.11 30.85
CA PHE A 44 21.03 -4.70 31.05
C PHE A 44 20.77 -3.86 29.81
N TYR A 45 20.11 -2.74 30.00
CA TYR A 45 19.93 -1.74 28.95
C TYR A 45 21.28 -1.12 28.53
N ARG A 46 21.51 -1.00 27.22
CA ARG A 46 22.82 -0.61 26.66
C ARG A 46 22.87 0.72 25.97
N GLY A 47 21.83 1.49 26.11
CA GLY A 47 21.67 2.71 25.37
C GLY A 47 20.95 2.52 24.04
N TYR A 48 20.66 3.61 23.39
CA TYR A 48 19.91 3.65 22.15
C TYR A 48 20.69 3.06 20.97
N SER A 49 20.04 2.18 20.23
CA SER A 49 20.51 1.72 18.92
C SER A 49 19.57 2.23 17.82
N PRO A 50 20.07 3.01 16.84
CA PRO A 50 19.24 3.49 15.74
C PRO A 50 18.76 2.38 14.80
N SER A 51 19.42 1.23 14.79
CA SER A 51 19.07 0.05 14.01
C SER A 51 18.78 -1.13 14.95
N LEU A 52 17.60 -1.10 15.60
CA LEU A 52 17.15 -2.21 16.42
C LEU A 52 16.91 -3.44 15.52
N SER A 53 17.68 -4.51 15.75
CA SER A 53 17.55 -5.79 15.05
C SER A 53 17.75 -6.94 16.01
N LEU A 54 17.02 -8.03 15.81
CA LEU A 54 17.21 -9.26 16.57
C LEU A 54 18.58 -9.85 16.22
N THR A 55 19.33 -10.25 17.23
CA THR A 55 20.60 -10.96 17.06
C THR A 55 20.36 -12.42 16.67
N ARG A 56 21.43 -13.12 16.27
CA ARG A 56 21.34 -14.57 16.04
C ARG A 56 20.94 -15.35 17.29
N ASP A 57 21.28 -14.85 18.45
CA ASP A 57 20.92 -15.43 19.74
C ASP A 57 19.42 -15.29 20.00
N ASP A 58 18.87 -14.07 19.85
CA ASP A 58 17.44 -13.82 19.98
C ASP A 58 16.61 -14.70 19.04
N VAL A 59 17.04 -14.80 17.78
CA VAL A 59 16.39 -15.63 16.76
C VAL A 59 16.42 -17.12 17.16
N LYS A 60 17.58 -17.63 17.62
CA LYS A 60 17.70 -19.02 18.07
C LYS A 60 16.84 -19.31 19.30
N ALA A 61 16.78 -18.38 20.24
CA ALA A 61 15.97 -18.53 21.45
C ALA A 61 14.46 -18.62 21.11
N VAL A 62 13.97 -17.75 20.24
CA VAL A 62 12.58 -17.83 19.74
C VAL A 62 12.34 -19.13 18.97
N GLN A 63 13.29 -19.53 18.12
CA GLN A 63 13.18 -20.76 17.34
C GLN A 63 13.22 -22.03 18.20
N ALA A 64 13.91 -22.00 19.33
CA ALA A 64 13.93 -23.12 20.28
C ALA A 64 12.56 -23.36 20.92
N LEU A 65 11.78 -22.28 21.18
CA LEU A 65 10.45 -22.38 21.79
C LEU A 65 9.36 -22.66 20.75
N TYR A 66 9.43 -22.00 19.59
CA TYR A 66 8.36 -22.00 18.61
C TYR A 66 8.69 -22.75 17.30
N GLY A 67 9.86 -23.38 17.26
CA GLY A 67 10.40 -24.03 16.09
C GLY A 67 11.14 -23.04 15.16
N PRO A 68 12.01 -23.58 14.27
CA PRO A 68 12.66 -22.77 13.26
C PRO A 68 11.58 -22.04 12.47
N HIS A 69 11.89 -20.80 12.07
CA HIS A 69 11.07 -20.11 11.09
C HIS A 69 10.91 -21.09 9.92
N LYS A 70 9.77 -21.79 9.88
CA LYS A 70 9.34 -22.44 8.66
C LYS A 70 9.20 -21.29 7.71
N PRO A 71 10.04 -21.14 6.64
CA PRO A 71 9.69 -20.25 5.57
C PRO A 71 8.26 -20.66 5.28
N LYS A 72 7.32 -19.72 5.52
CA LYS A 72 5.92 -19.90 5.10
C LYS A 72 6.11 -20.50 3.72
N PRO A 73 5.60 -21.70 3.44
CA PRO A 73 5.91 -22.27 2.17
C PRO A 73 5.79 -21.12 1.21
N THR A 74 6.87 -20.74 0.56
CA THR A 74 6.78 -20.20 -0.75
C THR A 74 6.12 -21.35 -1.47
N ALA A 75 4.81 -21.51 -1.19
CA ALA A 75 3.94 -22.16 -2.08
C ALA A 75 4.03 -21.27 -3.32
N ARG A 76 5.15 -21.46 -4.02
CA ARG A 76 5.02 -21.55 -5.44
C ARG A 76 3.79 -22.43 -5.57
N PRO A 77 2.65 -21.88 -6.01
CA PRO A 77 1.53 -22.73 -6.38
C PRO A 77 2.21 -23.80 -7.23
N PRO A 78 2.00 -25.11 -6.98
CA PRO A 78 2.50 -26.13 -7.86
C PRO A 78 2.20 -25.59 -9.24
N ASP A 79 3.18 -25.62 -10.16
CA ASP A 79 3.04 -25.09 -11.49
C ASP A 79 1.61 -25.39 -11.95
N SER A 80 0.69 -24.55 -11.52
CA SER A 80 -0.68 -24.62 -11.93
C SER A 80 -0.58 -24.14 -13.35
N GLU A 81 -0.80 -25.03 -14.27
CA GLU A 81 -0.98 -24.75 -15.69
C GLU A 81 -2.11 -23.72 -15.92
N ASP A 82 -2.71 -23.22 -14.84
CA ASP A 82 -3.62 -22.10 -14.82
C ASP A 82 -2.83 -20.81 -15.00
N GLY A 83 -2.88 -20.27 -16.21
CA GLY A 83 -2.19 -19.05 -16.64
C GLY A 83 -2.52 -17.78 -15.85
N SER A 84 -3.29 -17.86 -14.76
CA SER A 84 -3.82 -16.74 -14.02
C SER A 84 -2.80 -16.05 -13.08
N TYR A 85 -1.87 -16.81 -12.45
CA TYR A 85 -0.75 -16.20 -11.71
C TYR A 85 0.21 -15.47 -12.65
N ASN A 86 0.36 -16.00 -13.85
CA ASN A 86 1.15 -15.41 -14.92
C ASN A 86 0.55 -14.11 -15.44
N GLN A 87 -0.74 -13.84 -15.26
CA GLN A 87 -1.39 -12.67 -15.85
C GLN A 87 -0.81 -11.36 -15.33
N LEU A 88 -0.66 -11.16 -14.00
CA LEU A 88 -0.01 -9.95 -13.44
C LEU A 88 1.46 -9.85 -13.83
N CYS A 89 2.16 -10.98 -13.95
CA CYS A 89 3.57 -11.00 -14.33
C CYS A 89 3.81 -10.66 -15.81
N HIS A 90 2.85 -10.98 -16.66
CA HIS A 90 2.91 -10.74 -18.10
C HIS A 90 2.11 -9.54 -18.57
N SER A 91 1.12 -9.09 -17.76
CA SER A 91 0.34 -7.91 -18.12
C SER A 91 1.20 -6.65 -18.09
N ALA A 92 1.11 -5.90 -19.16
CA ALA A 92 1.68 -4.55 -19.21
C ALA A 92 0.78 -3.51 -18.54
N LYS A 93 -0.46 -3.88 -18.14
CA LYS A 93 -1.49 -2.97 -17.61
C LYS A 93 -2.20 -3.59 -16.41
N ILE A 94 -2.64 -2.76 -15.49
CA ILE A 94 -3.58 -3.08 -14.40
C ILE A 94 -4.80 -2.17 -14.55
N ASP A 95 -5.95 -2.59 -14.02
CA ASP A 95 -7.17 -1.76 -14.08
C ASP A 95 -7.28 -0.85 -12.85
N ALA A 96 -6.84 -1.32 -11.69
CA ALA A 96 -6.79 -0.49 -10.49
C ALA A 96 -5.83 -1.07 -9.45
N ILE A 97 -5.25 -0.20 -8.62
CA ILE A 97 -4.48 -0.58 -7.44
C ILE A 97 -4.83 0.36 -6.30
N PHE A 98 -5.09 -0.17 -5.11
CA PHE A 98 -5.45 0.61 -3.94
C PHE A 98 -5.17 -0.16 -2.64
N GLN A 99 -5.18 0.56 -1.52
CA GLN A 99 -5.08 0.00 -0.19
C GLN A 99 -6.36 0.32 0.59
N THR A 100 -7.03 -0.68 1.13
CA THR A 100 -8.23 -0.52 1.97
C THR A 100 -7.89 0.12 3.32
N ALA A 101 -8.91 0.55 4.07
CA ALA A 101 -8.72 1.22 5.35
C ALA A 101 -8.09 0.30 6.43
N ASP A 102 -8.19 -1.02 6.28
CA ASP A 102 -7.51 -2.02 7.10
C ASP A 102 -6.11 -2.40 6.59
N ASN A 103 -5.50 -1.52 5.79
CA ASN A 103 -4.13 -1.64 5.25
C ASN A 103 -3.87 -2.87 4.38
N LYS A 104 -4.89 -3.42 3.72
CA LYS A 104 -4.73 -4.48 2.73
C LYS A 104 -4.68 -3.89 1.32
N SER A 105 -3.62 -4.23 0.58
CA SER A 105 -3.44 -3.74 -0.80
C SER A 105 -3.99 -4.72 -1.81
N TYR A 106 -4.70 -4.20 -2.81
CA TYR A 106 -5.33 -4.98 -3.87
C TYR A 106 -4.99 -4.44 -5.26
N VAL A 107 -4.88 -5.35 -6.22
CA VAL A 107 -4.75 -5.07 -7.65
C VAL A 107 -5.90 -5.74 -8.38
N PHE A 108 -6.54 -5.00 -9.27
CA PHE A 108 -7.60 -5.47 -10.13
C PHE A 108 -7.12 -5.50 -11.58
N LEU A 109 -7.47 -6.59 -12.29
CA LEU A 109 -7.17 -6.76 -13.71
C LEU A 109 -8.22 -7.69 -14.34
N GLY A 110 -8.95 -7.18 -15.33
CA GLY A 110 -10.02 -7.92 -16.00
C GLY A 110 -11.17 -8.24 -15.06
N ASP A 111 -11.42 -9.50 -14.85
CA ASP A 111 -12.44 -10.06 -13.96
C ASP A 111 -11.87 -10.68 -12.66
N GLN A 112 -10.58 -10.43 -12.40
CA GLN A 112 -9.84 -10.98 -11.28
C GLN A 112 -9.22 -9.91 -10.41
N TYR A 113 -8.90 -10.30 -9.15
CA TYR A 113 -8.16 -9.45 -8.24
C TYR A 113 -7.12 -10.24 -7.45
N TRP A 114 -6.08 -9.53 -7.03
CA TRP A 114 -4.98 -10.03 -6.20
C TRP A 114 -4.84 -9.19 -4.94
N ARG A 115 -4.57 -9.84 -3.84
CA ARG A 115 -4.11 -9.17 -2.63
C ARG A 115 -2.59 -9.18 -2.60
N LEU A 116 -2.00 -8.01 -2.36
CA LEU A 116 -0.56 -7.85 -2.22
C LEU A 116 -0.14 -7.93 -0.75
N THR A 117 1.06 -8.45 -0.53
CA THR A 117 1.83 -8.38 0.71
C THR A 117 3.02 -7.43 0.51
N SER A 118 3.87 -7.26 1.53
CA SER A 118 5.11 -6.49 1.40
C SER A 118 6.12 -7.10 0.41
N GLU A 119 5.97 -8.37 0.03
CA GLU A 119 6.95 -9.09 -0.79
C GLU A 119 6.41 -9.51 -2.16
N ALA A 120 5.13 -9.88 -2.24
CA ALA A 120 4.55 -10.46 -3.45
C ALA A 120 3.01 -10.54 -3.37
N VAL A 121 2.40 -11.22 -4.32
CA VAL A 121 1.01 -11.65 -4.28
C VAL A 121 0.78 -12.60 -3.10
N ALA A 122 -0.30 -12.39 -2.35
CA ALA A 122 -0.68 -13.27 -1.24
C ALA A 122 -1.10 -14.67 -1.76
N PRO A 123 -0.87 -15.76 -1.01
CA PRO A 123 -1.37 -17.09 -1.37
C PRO A 123 -2.89 -17.12 -1.53
N GLY A 124 -3.39 -17.94 -2.46
CA GLY A 124 -4.83 -18.11 -2.73
C GLY A 124 -5.42 -17.03 -3.66
N TYR A 125 -4.59 -16.29 -4.36
CA TYR A 125 -4.96 -15.34 -5.42
C TYR A 125 -4.38 -15.80 -6.77
N PRO A 126 -5.03 -15.44 -7.90
CA PRO A 126 -6.17 -14.52 -8.02
C PRO A 126 -7.49 -15.08 -7.50
N ARG A 127 -8.45 -14.15 -7.29
CA ARG A 127 -9.84 -14.44 -6.99
C ARG A 127 -10.76 -13.67 -7.95
N PRO A 128 -11.98 -14.13 -8.18
CA PRO A 128 -12.90 -13.46 -9.09
C PRO A 128 -13.42 -12.15 -8.48
N LEU A 129 -13.58 -11.11 -9.31
CA LEU A 129 -14.16 -9.83 -8.90
C LEU A 129 -15.60 -9.93 -8.39
N SER A 130 -16.30 -11.03 -8.70
CA SER A 130 -17.61 -11.33 -8.13
C SER A 130 -17.60 -11.44 -6.59
N ASP A 131 -16.44 -11.71 -5.96
CA ASP A 131 -16.31 -11.65 -4.50
C ASP A 131 -16.57 -10.22 -3.94
N TRP A 132 -16.48 -9.21 -4.79
CA TRP A 132 -16.73 -7.81 -4.48
C TRP A 132 -18.06 -7.29 -5.05
N ASP A 133 -18.89 -8.14 -5.66
CA ASP A 133 -20.05 -7.72 -6.45
C ASP A 133 -19.73 -6.63 -7.50
N LEU A 134 -18.50 -6.68 -8.06
CA LEU A 134 -18.02 -5.74 -9.06
C LEU A 134 -18.07 -6.34 -10.47
N PRO A 135 -18.38 -5.53 -11.48
CA PRO A 135 -18.20 -5.92 -12.88
C PRO A 135 -16.70 -5.92 -13.22
N GLY A 136 -16.31 -6.73 -14.20
CA GLY A 136 -14.95 -6.71 -14.76
C GLY A 136 -14.62 -5.40 -15.50
N GLY A 137 -13.33 -5.16 -15.77
CA GLY A 137 -12.86 -4.00 -16.52
C GLY A 137 -13.10 -2.68 -15.79
N LEU A 138 -12.54 -2.57 -14.61
CA LEU A 138 -12.59 -1.36 -13.79
C LEU A 138 -11.62 -0.30 -14.34
N ASP A 139 -11.90 0.97 -14.11
CA ASP A 139 -11.09 2.07 -14.61
C ASP A 139 -10.12 2.62 -13.54
N ALA A 140 -10.58 2.73 -12.29
CA ALA A 140 -9.80 3.28 -11.20
C ALA A 140 -10.35 2.87 -9.82
N ALA A 141 -9.55 2.99 -8.78
CA ALA A 141 -10.01 2.90 -7.40
C ALA A 141 -9.13 3.75 -6.48
N PHE A 142 -9.70 4.25 -5.41
CA PHE A 142 -8.96 4.86 -4.31
C PHE A 142 -9.65 4.63 -2.97
N THR A 143 -8.89 4.71 -1.90
CA THR A 143 -9.44 4.71 -0.54
C THR A 143 -9.29 6.10 0.10
N TRP A 144 -10.37 6.60 0.63
CA TRP A 144 -10.34 7.80 1.45
C TRP A 144 -10.20 7.38 2.92
N GLN A 145 -8.95 7.35 3.39
CA GLN A 145 -8.59 6.84 4.73
C GLN A 145 -9.38 7.51 5.86
N LYS A 146 -9.56 8.83 5.82
CA LYS A 146 -10.36 9.57 6.81
C LYS A 146 -11.82 9.10 6.92
N LYS A 147 -12.36 8.56 5.84
CA LYS A 147 -13.74 8.05 5.79
C LYS A 147 -13.81 6.53 5.94
N GLY A 148 -12.66 5.85 5.96
CA GLY A 148 -12.58 4.40 5.96
C GLY A 148 -13.24 3.76 4.73
N ALA A 149 -13.34 4.50 3.62
CA ALA A 149 -14.14 4.11 2.47
C ALA A 149 -13.31 4.03 1.19
N THR A 150 -13.46 2.93 0.47
CA THR A 150 -12.89 2.71 -0.86
C THR A 150 -13.93 3.02 -1.92
N TYR A 151 -13.52 3.72 -2.96
CA TYR A 151 -14.32 4.05 -4.13
C TYR A 151 -13.72 3.37 -5.36
N VAL A 152 -14.56 2.69 -6.12
CA VAL A 152 -14.19 1.96 -7.34
C VAL A 152 -14.99 2.52 -8.50
N PHE A 153 -14.37 2.71 -9.65
CA PHE A 153 -14.93 3.41 -10.80
C PHE A 153 -14.95 2.52 -12.04
N ARG A 154 -16.04 2.64 -12.81
CA ARG A 154 -16.18 2.07 -14.14
C ARG A 154 -17.15 2.92 -14.97
N GLY A 155 -16.65 3.46 -16.08
CA GLY A 155 -17.46 4.32 -16.95
C GLY A 155 -17.96 5.55 -16.22
N ASP A 156 -19.27 5.73 -16.25
CA ASP A 156 -19.98 6.82 -15.57
C ASP A 156 -20.46 6.46 -14.16
N LYS A 157 -20.08 5.30 -13.63
CA LYS A 157 -20.53 4.77 -12.34
C LYS A 157 -19.41 4.60 -11.35
N TYR A 158 -19.77 4.64 -10.05
CA TYR A 158 -18.87 4.30 -8.97
C TYR A 158 -19.56 3.51 -7.87
N TRP A 159 -18.78 2.66 -7.21
CA TRP A 159 -19.16 1.85 -6.04
C TRP A 159 -18.41 2.36 -4.81
N LYS A 160 -18.99 2.13 -3.65
CA LYS A 160 -18.37 2.45 -2.36
C LYS A 160 -18.31 1.21 -1.49
N TYR A 161 -17.17 1.01 -0.84
CA TYR A 161 -16.90 -0.10 0.07
C TYR A 161 -16.36 0.38 1.41
N PHE A 162 -16.63 -0.39 2.44
CA PHE A 162 -15.92 -0.33 3.72
C PHE A 162 -15.08 -1.61 3.82
N ASN A 163 -13.77 -1.48 3.61
CA ASN A 163 -12.87 -2.59 3.29
C ASN A 163 -13.37 -3.37 2.06
N THR A 164 -13.83 -4.62 2.25
CA THR A 164 -14.39 -5.46 1.17
C THR A 164 -15.92 -5.54 1.19
N VAL A 165 -16.58 -4.81 2.10
CA VAL A 165 -18.04 -4.83 2.25
C VAL A 165 -18.69 -3.72 1.43
N PRO A 166 -19.55 -4.04 0.46
CA PRO A 166 -20.22 -3.03 -0.35
C PRO A 166 -21.17 -2.17 0.49
N ALA A 167 -21.16 -0.87 0.25
CA ALA A 167 -22.12 0.04 0.86
C ALA A 167 -23.48 -0.06 0.13
N PRO A 168 -24.62 0.02 0.83
CA PRO A 168 -25.93 -0.04 0.19
C PRO A 168 -26.20 1.17 -0.70
N GLY A 169 -27.00 0.98 -1.75
CA GLY A 169 -27.43 2.05 -2.67
C GLY A 169 -26.38 2.44 -3.73
N TYR A 170 -25.41 1.57 -4.01
CA TYR A 170 -24.47 1.69 -5.11
C TYR A 170 -24.71 0.60 -6.17
N PRO A 171 -24.33 0.82 -7.45
CA PRO A 171 -23.54 1.95 -7.96
C PRO A 171 -24.35 3.25 -8.06
N LYS A 172 -23.61 4.38 -8.02
CA LYS A 172 -24.13 5.74 -8.27
C LYS A 172 -23.44 6.36 -9.47
N SER A 173 -24.06 7.42 -10.03
CA SER A 173 -23.46 8.17 -11.12
C SER A 173 -22.28 9.03 -10.65
N MET A 174 -21.23 9.10 -11.48
CA MET A 174 -20.08 10.02 -11.28
C MET A 174 -20.54 11.47 -11.12
N HIS A 175 -21.54 11.91 -11.87
CA HIS A 175 -22.08 13.28 -11.76
C HIS A 175 -22.71 13.57 -10.40
N GLU A 176 -23.29 12.55 -9.75
CA GLU A 176 -23.87 12.69 -8.40
C GLU A 176 -22.78 12.80 -7.32
N GLY A 177 -21.80 11.89 -7.35
CA GLY A 177 -20.78 11.80 -6.29
C GLY A 177 -19.58 12.70 -6.52
N PHE A 178 -19.20 12.93 -7.76
CA PHE A 178 -17.99 13.65 -8.16
C PHE A 178 -18.28 14.68 -9.27
N PRO A 179 -19.15 15.69 -9.02
CA PRO A 179 -19.52 16.67 -10.02
C PRO A 179 -18.30 17.47 -10.51
N GLY A 180 -18.16 17.56 -11.82
CA GLY A 180 -17.03 18.21 -12.49
C GLY A 180 -15.86 17.29 -12.84
N ILE A 181 -15.95 15.99 -12.49
CA ILE A 181 -15.01 14.96 -12.93
C ILE A 181 -15.59 14.24 -14.15
N PRO A 182 -14.79 13.98 -15.22
CA PRO A 182 -15.25 13.21 -16.38
C PRO A 182 -15.46 11.73 -16.03
N SER A 183 -16.27 11.04 -16.82
CA SER A 183 -16.38 9.58 -16.81
C SER A 183 -15.09 8.91 -17.33
N ASP A 184 -14.97 7.58 -17.17
CA ASP A 184 -13.84 6.78 -17.68
C ASP A 184 -12.48 7.34 -17.23
N VAL A 185 -12.30 7.54 -15.93
CA VAL A 185 -11.03 8.02 -15.36
C VAL A 185 -10.01 6.88 -15.29
N ASP A 186 -8.76 7.14 -15.67
CA ASP A 186 -7.70 6.11 -15.73
C ASP A 186 -7.05 5.84 -14.36
N ALA A 187 -7.07 6.81 -13.45
CA ALA A 187 -6.54 6.67 -12.11
C ALA A 187 -7.20 7.65 -11.13
N ALA A 188 -7.27 7.26 -9.87
CA ALA A 188 -7.73 8.13 -8.81
C ALA A 188 -6.97 7.86 -7.50
N PHE A 189 -6.71 8.90 -6.71
CA PHE A 189 -6.02 8.77 -5.42
C PHE A 189 -6.32 9.98 -4.52
N VAL A 190 -6.08 9.80 -3.23
CA VAL A 190 -6.07 10.90 -2.27
C VAL A 190 -4.62 11.29 -2.03
N TRP A 191 -4.26 12.57 -2.26
CA TRP A 191 -2.90 13.02 -2.03
C TRP A 191 -2.68 13.39 -0.57
N SER A 192 -1.63 12.81 0.04
CA SER A 192 -1.27 13.02 1.45
C SER A 192 -0.95 14.47 1.80
N GLY A 193 -0.42 15.24 0.85
CA GLY A 193 -0.02 16.63 1.08
C GLY A 193 -1.17 17.61 1.32
N ASN A 194 -2.41 17.29 0.88
CA ASN A 194 -3.57 18.17 1.07
C ASN A 194 -4.90 17.43 1.29
N GLU A 195 -4.87 16.09 1.31
CA GLU A 195 -6.04 15.22 1.52
C GLU A 195 -7.21 15.43 0.55
N LYS A 196 -6.91 15.98 -0.62
CA LYS A 196 -7.88 16.14 -1.70
C LYS A 196 -7.79 14.97 -2.68
N ILE A 197 -8.88 14.72 -3.37
CA ILE A 197 -8.98 13.62 -4.32
C ILE A 197 -8.50 14.10 -5.68
N TYR A 198 -7.64 13.31 -6.31
CA TYR A 198 -7.14 13.58 -7.64
C TYR A 198 -7.60 12.49 -8.59
N PHE A 199 -8.06 12.91 -9.77
CA PHE A 199 -8.48 12.04 -10.86
C PHE A 199 -7.61 12.31 -12.08
N VAL A 200 -7.22 11.26 -12.77
CA VAL A 200 -6.43 11.34 -14.01
C VAL A 200 -7.22 10.72 -15.14
N LYS A 201 -7.21 11.36 -16.30
CA LYS A 201 -7.72 10.83 -17.55
C LYS A 201 -6.84 11.30 -18.72
N GLY A 202 -6.27 10.35 -19.46
CA GLY A 202 -5.34 10.63 -20.55
C GLY A 202 -4.11 11.39 -20.09
N ASP A 203 -3.94 12.58 -20.61
CA ASP A 203 -2.84 13.50 -20.30
C ASP A 203 -3.20 14.57 -19.25
N LYS A 204 -4.37 14.47 -18.63
CA LYS A 204 -4.94 15.51 -17.77
C LYS A 204 -5.27 14.99 -16.38
N TYR A 205 -5.25 15.91 -15.39
CA TYR A 205 -5.71 15.62 -14.04
C TYR A 205 -6.64 16.70 -13.49
N TRP A 206 -7.53 16.30 -12.61
CA TRP A 206 -8.47 17.13 -11.85
C TRP A 206 -8.20 16.98 -10.37
N LYS A 207 -8.33 18.09 -9.64
CA LYS A 207 -8.37 18.10 -8.19
C LYS A 207 -9.81 18.31 -7.75
N PHE A 208 -10.34 17.35 -7.03
CA PHE A 208 -11.66 17.39 -6.41
C PHE A 208 -11.54 17.70 -4.91
N ASP A 209 -12.22 18.76 -4.48
CA ASP A 209 -12.28 19.17 -3.08
C ASP A 209 -13.70 18.95 -2.55
N PRO A 210 -13.94 17.88 -1.75
CA PRO A 210 -15.28 17.56 -1.26
C PRO A 210 -15.85 18.59 -0.29
N GLU A 211 -15.00 19.45 0.30
CA GLU A 211 -15.39 20.47 1.27
C GLU A 211 -15.74 21.81 0.64
N ARG A 212 -15.56 21.95 -0.69
CA ARG A 212 -15.79 23.18 -1.43
C ARG A 212 -16.85 23.05 -2.50
N LYS A 213 -17.49 24.18 -2.85
CA LYS A 213 -18.36 24.30 -4.02
C LYS A 213 -17.90 25.49 -4.87
N PRO A 214 -17.69 25.36 -6.18
CA PRO A 214 -17.67 24.07 -6.90
C PRO A 214 -16.52 23.20 -6.44
N HIS A 215 -16.72 21.86 -6.46
CA HIS A 215 -15.74 20.88 -5.99
C HIS A 215 -14.47 20.84 -6.87
N VAL A 216 -14.62 21.15 -8.15
CA VAL A 216 -13.52 21.31 -9.12
C VAL A 216 -13.43 22.77 -9.51
N ARG A 217 -12.25 23.37 -9.37
CA ARG A 217 -12.04 24.77 -9.75
C ARG A 217 -11.91 24.91 -11.26
N SER A 218 -12.25 26.09 -11.79
CA SER A 218 -12.29 26.40 -13.24
C SER A 218 -10.95 26.27 -13.97
N HIS A 219 -9.81 26.33 -13.26
CA HIS A 219 -8.49 26.14 -13.87
C HIS A 219 -8.08 24.67 -14.04
N TYR A 220 -8.94 23.71 -13.69
CA TYR A 220 -8.80 22.30 -14.05
C TYR A 220 -9.62 21.98 -15.31
N PRO A 221 -9.15 21.03 -16.14
CA PRO A 221 -8.01 20.14 -15.93
C PRO A 221 -6.65 20.81 -16.13
N LYS A 222 -5.61 20.17 -15.57
CA LYS A 222 -4.20 20.50 -15.79
C LYS A 222 -3.45 19.32 -16.43
N PRO A 223 -2.33 19.55 -17.12
CA PRO A 223 -1.56 18.47 -17.73
C PRO A 223 -0.84 17.64 -16.69
N ILE A 224 -0.87 16.31 -16.81
CA ILE A 224 -0.15 15.39 -15.91
C ILE A 224 1.39 15.56 -16.00
N SER A 225 1.87 16.13 -17.09
CA SER A 225 3.26 16.50 -17.27
C SER A 225 3.79 17.52 -16.26
N ASP A 226 2.91 18.30 -15.62
CA ASP A 226 3.27 19.18 -14.49
C ASP A 226 3.92 18.41 -13.34
N TRP A 227 3.65 17.10 -13.24
CA TRP A 227 4.21 16.19 -12.25
C TRP A 227 5.36 15.35 -12.80
N SER A 228 5.83 15.64 -14.02
CA SER A 228 6.84 14.85 -14.74
C SER A 228 6.42 13.37 -14.93
N LEU A 229 5.13 13.11 -14.95
CA LEU A 229 4.55 11.79 -15.18
C LEU A 229 4.08 11.65 -16.64
N PRO A 230 4.12 10.43 -17.19
CA PRO A 230 3.60 10.17 -18.53
C PRO A 230 2.06 10.20 -18.55
N ALA A 231 1.49 10.46 -19.72
CA ALA A 231 0.05 10.33 -19.96
C ALA A 231 -0.40 8.85 -19.92
N GLY A 232 -1.70 8.60 -19.67
CA GLY A 232 -2.29 7.26 -19.70
C GLY A 232 -1.81 6.39 -18.56
N LEU A 233 -1.98 6.85 -17.33
CA LEU A 233 -1.72 6.05 -16.13
C LEU A 233 -2.75 4.91 -16.03
N ASP A 234 -2.33 3.76 -15.54
CA ASP A 234 -3.19 2.59 -15.28
C ASP A 234 -3.69 2.57 -13.81
N GLY A 235 -3.12 3.38 -12.94
CA GLY A 235 -3.50 3.43 -11.54
C GLY A 235 -2.58 4.31 -10.71
N ALA A 236 -3.07 4.65 -9.52
CA ALA A 236 -2.30 5.41 -8.53
C ALA A 236 -2.61 4.91 -7.12
N LEU A 237 -1.60 4.85 -6.26
CA LEU A 237 -1.70 4.38 -4.89
C LEU A 237 -0.88 5.28 -3.96
N GLN A 238 -1.54 5.93 -3.02
CA GLN A 238 -0.86 6.52 -1.88
C GLN A 238 -0.65 5.43 -0.82
N TRP A 239 0.60 5.11 -0.51
CA TRP A 239 0.95 4.02 0.39
C TRP A 239 1.31 4.53 1.80
N GLU A 240 1.21 3.63 2.77
CA GLU A 240 1.54 3.85 4.18
C GLU A 240 2.95 4.40 4.45
N ASN A 241 3.88 4.23 3.51
CA ASN A 241 5.24 4.78 3.58
C ASN A 241 5.33 6.29 3.23
N GLY A 242 4.21 6.95 2.99
CA GLY A 242 4.13 8.38 2.72
C GLY A 242 4.46 8.81 1.30
N TYR A 243 4.61 7.86 0.38
CA TYR A 243 4.82 8.12 -1.05
C TYR A 243 3.59 7.76 -1.87
N THR A 244 3.35 8.50 -2.94
CA THR A 244 2.38 8.15 -3.97
C THR A 244 3.07 7.36 -5.09
N TYR A 245 2.46 6.29 -5.53
CA TYR A 245 2.94 5.43 -6.60
C TYR A 245 2.01 5.52 -7.79
N PHE A 246 2.59 5.75 -8.98
CA PHE A 246 1.86 5.81 -10.24
C PHE A 246 2.26 4.64 -11.13
N PHE A 247 1.29 4.01 -11.76
CA PHE A 247 1.47 2.82 -12.58
C PHE A 247 1.09 3.11 -14.02
N ARG A 248 1.87 2.58 -14.96
CA ARG A 248 1.59 2.63 -16.39
C ARG A 248 2.31 1.51 -17.12
N SER A 249 1.56 0.72 -17.88
CA SER A 249 2.11 -0.28 -18.82
C SER A 249 3.20 -1.15 -18.22
N GLY A 250 2.94 -1.73 -17.03
CA GLY A 250 3.86 -2.61 -16.32
C GLY A 250 5.05 -1.91 -15.66
N GLN A 251 5.05 -0.60 -15.63
CA GLN A 251 6.05 0.22 -14.95
C GLN A 251 5.41 1.01 -13.82
N TYR A 252 6.24 1.48 -12.86
CA TYR A 252 5.79 2.38 -11.83
C TYR A 252 6.82 3.46 -11.49
N TRP A 253 6.30 4.59 -11.01
CA TRP A 253 7.05 5.72 -10.45
C TRP A 253 6.71 5.87 -8.97
N ARG A 254 7.71 6.16 -8.15
CA ARG A 254 7.50 6.61 -6.78
C ARG A 254 7.62 8.12 -6.73
N PHE A 255 6.58 8.78 -6.25
CA PHE A 255 6.50 10.22 -6.12
C PHE A 255 6.70 10.63 -4.66
N ASP A 256 7.60 11.57 -4.42
CA ASP A 256 7.85 12.16 -3.11
C ASP A 256 6.84 13.29 -2.90
N ASP A 257 5.80 13.03 -2.13
CA ASP A 257 4.68 13.94 -1.89
C ASP A 257 5.14 15.24 -1.19
N THR A 258 6.23 15.18 -0.42
CA THR A 258 6.79 16.35 0.28
C THR A 258 7.57 17.26 -0.68
N LYS A 259 8.35 16.67 -1.60
CA LYS A 259 9.18 17.40 -2.58
C LYS A 259 8.43 17.71 -3.87
N PHE A 260 7.23 17.13 -4.01
CA PHE A 260 6.42 17.25 -5.22
C PHE A 260 7.17 16.86 -6.50
N SER A 261 7.85 15.72 -6.47
CA SER A 261 8.68 15.24 -7.58
C SER A 261 8.85 13.72 -7.55
N ILE A 262 9.25 13.14 -8.69
CA ILE A 262 9.64 11.73 -8.75
C ILE A 262 10.82 11.51 -7.79
N ALA A 263 10.72 10.53 -6.92
CA ALA A 263 11.73 10.23 -5.92
C ALA A 263 13.02 9.76 -6.58
N LYS A 264 14.16 10.27 -6.10
CA LYS A 264 15.48 9.79 -6.52
C LYS A 264 15.74 8.41 -5.92
N ALA A 265 16.22 7.47 -6.71
CA ALA A 265 16.55 6.12 -6.28
C ALA A 265 17.58 5.46 -7.21
N SER A 266 18.22 4.40 -6.74
CA SER A 266 19.06 3.52 -7.54
C SER A 266 18.47 2.09 -7.50
N PRO A 267 18.14 1.49 -8.65
CA PRO A 267 18.04 2.08 -9.97
C PRO A 267 16.97 3.19 -10.05
N PRO A 268 17.06 4.11 -11.04
CA PRO A 268 16.07 5.19 -11.18
C PRO A 268 14.68 4.70 -11.57
N TYR A 269 13.67 5.58 -11.47
CA TYR A 269 12.32 5.33 -12.00
C TYR A 269 12.23 5.74 -13.48
N PRO A 270 11.36 5.05 -14.28
CA PRO A 270 10.42 4.01 -13.86
C PRO A 270 11.08 2.65 -13.61
N ARG A 271 10.40 1.80 -12.84
CA ARG A 271 10.79 0.42 -12.57
C ARG A 271 9.69 -0.55 -12.97
N LYS A 272 10.03 -1.81 -13.24
CA LYS A 272 9.05 -2.85 -13.57
C LYS A 272 8.17 -3.18 -12.36
N SER A 273 6.84 -3.04 -12.47
CA SER A 273 5.88 -3.38 -11.43
C SER A 273 5.85 -4.88 -11.14
N SER A 274 5.99 -5.71 -12.17
CA SER A 274 6.01 -7.17 -12.04
C SER A 274 7.04 -7.65 -11.01
N ARG A 275 8.26 -7.12 -11.06
CA ARG A 275 9.34 -7.51 -10.15
C ARG A 275 9.18 -6.91 -8.74
N TRP A 276 8.79 -5.65 -8.64
CA TRP A 276 8.87 -4.90 -7.39
C TRP A 276 7.58 -4.95 -6.57
N TRP A 277 6.44 -5.21 -7.25
CA TRP A 277 5.13 -5.22 -6.62
C TRP A 277 4.49 -6.61 -6.59
N PHE A 278 4.71 -7.41 -7.63
CA PHE A 278 4.01 -8.69 -7.79
C PHE A 278 4.87 -9.90 -7.48
N GLY A 279 6.17 -9.71 -7.17
CA GLY A 279 7.09 -10.78 -6.83
C GLY A 279 7.46 -11.69 -8.01
N CYS A 280 7.30 -11.20 -9.26
CA CYS A 280 7.68 -11.96 -10.46
C CYS A 280 9.21 -11.99 -10.62
N LYS A 281 9.74 -13.09 -11.17
CA LYS A 281 11.16 -13.30 -11.43
C LYS A 281 11.67 -12.56 -12.67
#